data_58c7eee5c8c7efe279463df4e0e4a91c
#
_entry.id   58c7eee5c8c7efe279463df4e0e4a91c
#
_cell.length_a   1.000
_cell.length_b   1.000
_cell.length_c   1.000
_cell.angle_alpha   90.00
_cell.angle_beta   90.00
_cell.angle_gamma   90.00
#
_symmetry.space_group_name_H-M   'P 1'
#
loop_
_entity.id
_entity.type
_entity.pdbx_description
1 polymer ?
#
loop_
_entity_poly.entity_id
_entity_poly.type
_entity_poly.pdbx_seq_one_letter_code
_entity_poly.pdbx_strand_id
1 'polypeptide(L)'
;DLHKNKGQVTVVIDLSFSASLDEVKEFILNEQSPFILSQSDENLLKFEWFIDEDTKTATLLEVFANAEGFEVLAGKVMGTPVNLKFRDLFAVEKMTILGEPTESLKETISVMNPTIKKYTGGINQ
;
A
#
# COMPACT_ATOMS: atom_id res chain seq x y z
N ASP A 1 11.83 -10.56 19.89
CA ASP A 1 10.83 -9.92 20.72
C ASP A 1 9.42 -10.23 20.19
N LEU A 2 8.54 -10.70 21.07
CA LEU A 2 7.20 -11.12 20.66
C LEU A 2 6.29 -10.00 20.18
N HIS A 3 6.54 -8.76 20.58
CA HIS A 3 5.66 -7.64 20.25
C HIS A 3 6.40 -6.47 19.65
N LYS A 4 7.56 -6.72 19.06
CA LYS A 4 8.43 -5.66 18.54
C LYS A 4 7.74 -4.74 17.53
N ASN A 5 6.87 -5.30 16.71
CA ASN A 5 6.19 -4.54 15.66
C ASN A 5 4.71 -4.28 15.93
N LYS A 6 4.31 -4.27 17.20
CA LYS A 6 2.89 -4.13 17.59
C LYS A 6 2.23 -2.88 17.00
N GLY A 7 2.97 -1.79 16.86
CA GLY A 7 2.44 -0.54 16.31
C GLY A 7 2.50 -0.43 14.80
N GLN A 8 3.10 -1.40 14.11
CA GLN A 8 3.20 -1.34 12.65
C GLN A 8 1.83 -1.52 12.00
N VAL A 9 1.67 -0.87 10.85
CA VAL A 9 0.52 -1.08 9.97
C VAL A 9 1.04 -1.52 8.62
N THR A 10 0.56 -2.66 8.15
CA THR A 10 0.90 -3.20 6.84
C THR A 10 -0.33 -3.18 5.95
N VAL A 11 -0.18 -2.61 4.76
CA VAL A 11 -1.25 -2.56 3.76
C VAL A 11 -0.89 -3.52 2.65
N VAL A 12 -1.79 -4.45 2.36
CA VAL A 12 -1.63 -5.43 1.28
C VAL A 12 -2.74 -5.19 0.28
N ILE A 13 -2.38 -4.79 -0.93
CA ILE A 13 -3.34 -4.50 -1.98
C ILE A 13 -3.14 -5.51 -3.10
N ASP A 14 -4.15 -6.35 -3.31
CA ASP A 14 -4.18 -7.30 -4.42
C ASP A 14 -4.86 -6.64 -5.61
N LEU A 15 -4.18 -6.68 -6.76
CA LEU A 15 -4.54 -5.92 -7.95
C LEU A 15 -4.54 -6.81 -9.19
N SER A 16 -5.28 -6.39 -10.20
CA SER A 16 -5.20 -6.95 -11.53
C SER A 16 -4.97 -5.84 -12.54
N PHE A 17 -4.44 -6.18 -13.72
CA PHE A 17 -4.19 -5.22 -14.78
C PHE A 17 -4.39 -5.85 -16.15
N SER A 18 -4.82 -5.03 -17.13
CA SER A 18 -4.98 -5.44 -18.53
C SER A 18 -3.91 -4.84 -19.44
N ALA A 19 -3.22 -3.80 -18.99
CA ALA A 19 -2.13 -3.18 -19.73
C ALA A 19 -0.97 -4.16 -19.92
N SER A 20 -0.03 -3.83 -20.81
CA SER A 20 1.15 -4.66 -21.01
C SER A 20 2.04 -4.66 -19.77
N LEU A 21 2.80 -5.72 -19.58
CA LEU A 21 3.75 -5.83 -18.49
C LEU A 21 4.76 -4.67 -18.51
N ASP A 22 5.26 -4.31 -19.71
CA ASP A 22 6.20 -3.21 -19.86
C ASP A 22 5.61 -1.87 -19.39
N GLU A 23 4.36 -1.61 -19.71
CA GLU A 23 3.68 -0.39 -19.30
C GLU A 23 3.52 -0.35 -17.78
N VAL A 24 3.15 -1.47 -17.16
CA VAL A 24 3.01 -1.58 -15.72
C VAL A 24 4.36 -1.39 -15.02
N LYS A 25 5.42 -2.03 -15.51
CA LYS A 25 6.76 -1.88 -14.95
C LYS A 25 7.27 -0.45 -15.09
N GLU A 26 7.04 0.19 -16.22
CA GLU A 26 7.42 1.58 -16.46
C GLU A 26 6.76 2.50 -15.43
N PHE A 27 5.48 2.31 -15.18
CA PHE A 27 4.77 3.10 -14.17
C PHE A 27 5.36 2.89 -12.78
N ILE A 28 5.54 1.62 -12.36
CA ILE A 28 6.03 1.30 -11.02
C ILE A 28 7.44 1.85 -10.80
N LEU A 29 8.34 1.61 -11.75
CA LEU A 29 9.76 1.90 -11.56
C LEU A 29 10.13 3.36 -11.83
N ASN A 30 9.45 4.00 -12.76
CA ASN A 30 9.85 5.33 -13.21
C ASN A 30 8.86 6.44 -12.85
N GLU A 31 7.69 6.11 -12.35
CA GLU A 31 6.70 7.12 -11.95
C GLU A 31 6.31 6.99 -10.48
N GLN A 32 5.69 5.88 -10.07
CA GLN A 32 5.15 5.76 -8.72
C GLN A 32 6.23 5.64 -7.65
N SER A 33 7.17 4.70 -7.79
CA SER A 33 8.19 4.49 -6.76
C SER A 33 9.05 5.72 -6.53
N PRO A 34 9.53 6.41 -7.58
CA PRO A 34 10.24 7.67 -7.37
C PRO A 34 9.38 8.74 -6.69
N PHE A 35 8.09 8.82 -7.04
CA PHE A 35 7.19 9.78 -6.42
C PHE A 35 7.02 9.51 -4.92
N ILE A 36 6.78 8.25 -4.56
CA ILE A 36 6.63 7.84 -3.15
C ILE A 36 7.92 8.16 -2.38
N LEU A 37 9.08 7.81 -2.94
CA LEU A 37 10.37 8.10 -2.32
C LEU A 37 10.55 9.59 -2.08
N SER A 38 10.11 10.43 -3.02
CA SER A 38 10.22 11.90 -2.92
C SER A 38 9.39 12.50 -1.78
N GLN A 39 8.39 11.78 -1.28
CA GLN A 39 7.57 12.25 -0.16
C GLN A 39 8.33 12.23 1.16
N SER A 40 9.44 11.51 1.23
CA SER A 40 10.34 11.48 2.39
C SER A 40 9.62 11.11 3.70
N ASP A 41 8.69 10.16 3.63
CA ASP A 41 7.99 9.67 4.83
C ASP A 41 8.90 8.72 5.59
N GLU A 42 9.48 9.18 6.67
CA GLU A 42 10.38 8.37 7.51
C GLU A 42 9.68 7.21 8.22
N ASN A 43 8.36 7.22 8.28
CA ASN A 43 7.58 6.12 8.86
C ASN A 43 7.21 5.06 7.83
N LEU A 44 7.46 5.29 6.56
CA LEU A 44 7.31 4.28 5.52
C LEU A 44 8.53 3.37 5.52
N LEU A 45 8.34 2.12 5.92
CA LEU A 45 9.43 1.14 6.01
C LEU A 45 9.62 0.35 4.72
N LYS A 46 8.52 0.03 4.04
CA LYS A 46 8.54 -0.69 2.77
C LYS A 46 7.42 -0.21 1.87
N PHE A 47 7.69 -0.18 0.57
CA PHE A 47 6.71 0.05 -0.47
C PHE A 47 7.16 -0.79 -1.65
N GLU A 48 6.65 -2.02 -1.75
CA GLU A 48 7.19 -3.02 -2.67
C GLU A 48 6.10 -3.66 -3.50
N TRP A 49 6.44 -3.97 -4.75
CA TRP A 49 5.54 -4.59 -5.71
C TRP A 49 5.98 -6.01 -6.02
N PHE A 50 5.00 -6.88 -6.22
CA PHE A 50 5.20 -8.27 -6.64
C PHE A 50 4.22 -8.57 -7.75
N ILE A 51 4.69 -9.11 -8.89
CA ILE A 51 3.87 -9.30 -10.09
C ILE A 51 3.89 -10.77 -10.50
N ASP A 52 2.70 -11.30 -10.81
CA ASP A 52 2.52 -12.57 -11.50
C ASP A 52 2.18 -12.24 -12.95
N GLU A 53 3.13 -12.49 -13.87
CA GLU A 53 2.99 -12.18 -15.29
C GLU A 53 1.90 -13.01 -15.95
N ASP A 54 1.79 -14.28 -15.57
CA ASP A 54 0.87 -15.21 -16.22
C ASP A 54 -0.59 -14.85 -15.96
N THR A 55 -0.90 -14.47 -14.73
CA THR A 55 -2.27 -14.12 -14.35
C THR A 55 -2.58 -12.64 -14.50
N LYS A 56 -1.57 -11.80 -14.79
CA LYS A 56 -1.68 -10.34 -14.81
C LYS A 56 -2.27 -9.79 -13.51
N THR A 57 -1.70 -10.28 -12.42
CA THR A 57 -2.04 -9.81 -11.07
C THR A 57 -0.80 -9.27 -10.39
N ALA A 58 -1.01 -8.44 -9.39
CA ALA A 58 0.07 -7.85 -8.62
C ALA A 58 -0.34 -7.70 -7.17
N THR A 59 0.66 -7.63 -6.30
CA THR A 59 0.45 -7.29 -4.90
C THR A 59 1.37 -6.13 -4.55
N LEU A 60 0.78 -5.07 -4.00
CA LEU A 60 1.52 -3.94 -3.44
C LEU A 60 1.54 -4.11 -1.93
N LEU A 61 2.75 -4.11 -1.38
CA LEU A 61 2.99 -4.23 0.06
C LEU A 61 3.52 -2.90 0.58
N GLU A 62 2.80 -2.29 1.53
CA GLU A 62 3.23 -1.07 2.19
C GLU A 62 3.33 -1.34 3.69
N VAL A 63 4.48 -1.05 4.29
CA VAL A 63 4.70 -1.25 5.72
C VAL A 63 5.05 0.09 6.36
N PHE A 64 4.27 0.47 7.36
CA PHE A 64 4.45 1.72 8.11
C PHE A 64 4.83 1.41 9.56
N ALA A 65 5.73 2.22 10.11
CA ALA A 65 6.14 2.10 11.52
C ALA A 65 4.97 2.33 12.48
N ASN A 66 3.98 3.12 12.07
CA ASN A 66 2.80 3.45 12.87
C ASN A 66 1.62 3.85 11.97
N ALA A 67 0.45 3.96 12.58
CA ALA A 67 -0.77 4.30 11.86
C ALA A 67 -0.76 5.72 11.29
N GLU A 68 -0.13 6.65 11.99
CA GLU A 68 -0.03 8.04 11.55
C GLU A 68 0.81 8.16 10.28
N GLY A 69 1.86 7.33 10.13
CA GLY A 69 2.66 7.29 8.91
C GLY A 69 1.83 6.92 7.69
N PHE A 70 0.94 5.94 7.83
CA PHE A 70 0.01 5.57 6.77
C PHE A 70 -0.91 6.75 6.42
N GLU A 71 -1.51 7.37 7.42
CA GLU A 71 -2.41 8.50 7.20
C GLU A 71 -1.72 9.67 6.50
N VAL A 72 -0.50 10.00 6.94
CA VAL A 72 0.29 11.11 6.35
C VAL A 72 0.60 10.82 4.88
N LEU A 73 1.10 9.63 4.56
CA LEU A 73 1.41 9.30 3.17
C LEU A 73 0.16 9.27 2.30
N ALA A 74 -0.92 8.66 2.78
CA ALA A 74 -2.19 8.64 2.06
C ALA A 74 -2.66 10.06 1.73
N GLY A 75 -2.55 10.98 2.67
CA GLY A 75 -2.93 12.38 2.45
C GLY A 75 -2.08 13.09 1.41
N LYS A 76 -0.81 12.70 1.26
CA LYS A 76 0.09 13.28 0.26
C LYS A 76 -0.10 12.69 -1.14
N VAL A 77 -0.59 11.46 -1.23
CA VAL A 77 -0.64 10.69 -2.48
C VAL A 77 -2.01 10.69 -3.12
N MET A 78 -3.07 10.56 -2.33
CA MET A 78 -4.43 10.44 -2.86
C MET A 78 -4.83 11.67 -3.68
N GLY A 79 -5.35 11.41 -4.90
CA GLY A 79 -5.79 12.45 -5.82
C GLY A 79 -4.69 13.09 -6.64
N THR A 80 -3.42 12.73 -6.43
CA THR A 80 -2.31 13.21 -7.27
C THR A 80 -2.34 12.56 -8.65
N PRO A 81 -1.66 13.15 -9.67
CA PRO A 81 -1.60 12.52 -11.00
C PRO A 81 -1.08 11.08 -10.98
N VAL A 82 -0.09 10.78 -10.14
CA VAL A 82 0.44 9.41 -10.00
C VAL A 82 -0.63 8.48 -9.45
N ASN A 83 -1.38 8.92 -8.44
CA ASN A 83 -2.47 8.13 -7.87
C ASN A 83 -3.60 7.89 -8.87
N LEU A 84 -3.96 8.91 -9.66
CA LEU A 84 -4.98 8.76 -10.69
C LEU A 84 -4.55 7.77 -11.77
N LYS A 85 -3.28 7.82 -12.18
CA LYS A 85 -2.73 6.86 -13.15
C LYS A 85 -2.69 5.44 -12.58
N PHE A 86 -2.34 5.29 -11.31
CA PHE A 86 -2.42 4.01 -10.61
C PHE A 86 -3.84 3.42 -10.72
N ARG A 87 -4.85 4.23 -10.46
CA ARG A 87 -6.24 3.80 -10.50
C ARG A 87 -6.71 3.46 -11.92
N ASP A 88 -6.12 4.07 -12.94
CA ASP A 88 -6.43 3.74 -14.33
C ASP A 88 -5.78 2.44 -14.77
N LEU A 89 -4.56 2.16 -14.32
CA LEU A 89 -3.80 0.97 -14.71
C LEU A 89 -4.25 -0.30 -13.99
N PHE A 90 -4.73 -0.17 -12.76
CA PHE A 90 -5.01 -1.32 -11.90
C PHE A 90 -6.46 -1.34 -11.43
N ALA A 91 -6.99 -2.56 -11.33
CA ALA A 91 -8.22 -2.81 -10.58
C ALA A 91 -7.84 -3.34 -9.20
N VAL A 92 -8.41 -2.77 -8.15
CA VAL A 92 -8.20 -3.25 -6.77
C VAL A 92 -9.14 -4.43 -6.54
N GLU A 93 -8.57 -5.63 -6.38
CA GLU A 93 -9.33 -6.84 -6.12
C GLU A 93 -9.61 -7.01 -4.64
N LYS A 94 -8.62 -6.68 -3.80
CA LYS A 94 -8.75 -6.79 -2.35
C LYS A 94 -7.76 -5.87 -1.67
N MET A 95 -8.19 -5.24 -0.59
CA MET A 95 -7.31 -4.46 0.29
C MET A 95 -7.38 -5.04 1.68
N THR A 96 -6.23 -5.37 2.25
CA THR A 96 -6.12 -5.88 3.62
C THR A 96 -5.20 -4.97 4.42
N ILE A 97 -5.64 -4.59 5.61
CA ILE A 97 -4.84 -3.78 6.53
C ILE A 97 -4.53 -4.64 7.74
N LEU A 98 -3.24 -4.86 8.00
CA LEU A 98 -2.74 -5.63 9.12
C LEU A 98 -2.26 -4.63 10.19
N GLY A 99 -3.01 -4.53 11.28
CA GLY A 99 -2.80 -3.54 12.32
C GLY A 99 -4.02 -2.63 12.45
N GLU A 100 -3.86 -1.49 13.13
CA GLU A 100 -4.95 -0.56 13.36
C GLU A 100 -4.67 0.81 12.73
N PRO A 101 -5.35 1.15 11.61
CA PRO A 101 -5.27 2.50 11.06
C PRO A 101 -5.98 3.49 12.00
N THR A 102 -5.70 4.78 11.81
CA THR A 102 -6.40 5.82 12.57
C THR A 102 -7.89 5.80 12.21
N GLU A 103 -8.74 6.30 13.13
CA GLU A 103 -10.18 6.36 12.87
C GLU A 103 -10.52 7.23 11.67
N SER A 104 -9.84 8.36 11.50
CA SER A 104 -10.06 9.24 10.35
C SER A 104 -9.70 8.57 9.04
N LEU A 105 -8.62 7.79 9.01
CA LEU A 105 -8.24 7.06 7.80
C LEU A 105 -9.19 5.90 7.50
N LYS A 106 -9.66 5.19 8.52
CA LYS A 106 -10.69 4.15 8.35
C LYS A 106 -11.91 4.70 7.61
N GLU A 107 -12.35 5.89 8.01
CA GLU A 107 -13.49 6.55 7.36
C GLU A 107 -13.19 6.88 5.90
N THR A 108 -12.02 7.45 5.64
CA THR A 108 -11.60 7.81 4.28
C THR A 108 -11.51 6.60 3.35
N ILE A 109 -10.95 5.48 3.82
CA ILE A 109 -10.75 4.28 2.98
C ILE A 109 -11.94 3.32 3.01
N SER A 110 -12.98 3.61 3.75
CA SER A 110 -14.17 2.74 3.87
C SER A 110 -14.80 2.43 2.51
N VAL A 111 -14.70 3.36 1.56
CA VAL A 111 -15.21 3.18 0.19
C VAL A 111 -14.53 2.01 -0.52
N MET A 112 -13.31 1.66 -0.17
CA MET A 112 -12.57 0.52 -0.74
C MET A 112 -12.89 -0.80 -0.04
N ASN A 113 -13.72 -0.76 1.00
CA ASN A 113 -14.16 -1.92 1.76
C ASN A 113 -12.98 -2.81 2.23
N PRO A 114 -11.97 -2.25 2.92
CA PRO A 114 -10.81 -3.02 3.34
C PRO A 114 -11.16 -4.02 4.43
N THR A 115 -10.46 -5.16 4.43
CA THR A 115 -10.46 -6.07 5.58
C THR A 115 -9.39 -5.59 6.55
N ILE A 116 -9.75 -5.37 7.81
CA ILE A 116 -8.82 -4.91 8.84
C ILE A 116 -8.63 -6.04 9.85
N LYS A 117 -7.37 -6.45 10.07
CA LYS A 117 -7.02 -7.51 11.02
C LYS A 117 -6.06 -6.94 12.06
N LYS A 118 -6.45 -7.08 13.32
CA LYS A 118 -5.68 -6.54 14.45
C LYS A 118 -4.42 -7.35 14.73
N TYR A 119 -3.37 -6.66 15.15
CA TYR A 119 -2.16 -7.33 15.62
C TYR A 119 -2.50 -8.21 16.83
N THR A 120 -2.10 -9.48 16.78
CA THR A 120 -2.33 -10.44 17.85
C THR A 120 -1.03 -10.79 18.58
N GLY A 121 0.04 -10.97 17.83
CA GLY A 121 1.33 -11.38 18.39
C GLY A 121 2.15 -12.14 17.36
N GLY A 122 3.34 -12.47 17.73
CA GLY A 122 4.25 -13.21 16.86
C GLY A 122 5.69 -12.92 17.21
N ILE A 123 6.59 -13.27 16.30
CA ILE A 123 8.03 -13.09 16.47
C ILE A 123 8.52 -12.14 15.40
N ASN A 124 9.26 -11.13 15.80
CA ASN A 124 9.98 -10.23 14.90
C ASN A 124 11.43 -10.16 15.36
N GLN A 125 12.33 -10.65 14.54
CA GLN A 125 13.76 -10.66 14.81
C GLN A 125 14.51 -9.63 13.89
#